data_d36eab0241b01877e5a3e102c9e1f1ed
#
_entry.id   d36eab0241b01877e5a3e102c9e1f1ed
#
_cell.length_a   1.000
_cell.length_b   1.000
_cell.length_c   1.000
_cell.angle_alpha   90.00
_cell.angle_beta   90.00
_cell.angle_gamma   90.00
#
_symmetry.space_group_name_H-M   'P 1'
#
loop_
_entity.id
_entity.type
_entity.pdbx_description
1 polymer ?
#
loop_
_entity_poly.entity_id
_entity_poly.type
_entity_poly.pdbx_seq_one_letter_code
_entity_poly.pdbx_strand_id
1 'polypeptide(L)'
;MGRGFATALAPDHEVIIGSRDPDRRRKVVRATGAADVVAPAEAVQDIEVVILAVPWRAMEETLARLGDPEGTVVVDVSAPYGKEREALGRRSSGEFVQKRLPRARVVKGWNHVFARYLTAPEVDGIASSVLLAGDDPGAKRIVSGLARGMGFHPVDVGPLRESYHLDRLVSMMLFVKLGPFRVLGKP
;
A
#
# COMPACT_ATOMS: atom_id res chain seq x y z
N MET A 1 8.63 -3.20 2.68
CA MET A 1 7.16 -3.28 2.50
C MET A 1 6.77 -4.52 1.71
N GLY A 2 7.11 -4.70 0.42
CA GLY A 2 6.61 -5.80 -0.42
C GLY A 2 6.71 -7.20 0.18
N ARG A 3 7.86 -7.57 0.76
CA ARG A 3 7.97 -8.85 1.48
C ARG A 3 7.01 -8.97 2.66
N GLY A 4 6.85 -7.91 3.45
CA GLY A 4 5.95 -7.93 4.59
C GLY A 4 4.50 -8.15 4.17
N PHE A 5 4.04 -7.49 3.11
CA PHE A 5 2.72 -7.74 2.53
C PHE A 5 2.58 -9.18 2.03
N ALA A 6 3.57 -9.66 1.27
CA ALA A 6 3.52 -11.03 0.75
C ALA A 6 3.45 -12.07 1.89
N THR A 7 4.27 -11.92 2.93
CA THR A 7 4.23 -12.81 4.10
C THR A 7 2.90 -12.75 4.86
N ALA A 8 2.33 -11.55 5.01
CA ALA A 8 1.09 -11.37 5.76
C ALA A 8 -0.15 -11.85 5.00
N LEU A 9 -0.14 -11.78 3.67
CA LEU A 9 -1.29 -12.11 2.83
C LEU A 9 -1.26 -13.56 2.27
N ALA A 10 -0.09 -14.15 2.06
CA ALA A 10 0.05 -15.48 1.47
C ALA A 10 -0.71 -16.62 2.19
N PRO A 11 -0.97 -16.59 3.51
CA PRO A 11 -1.77 -17.63 4.16
C PRO A 11 -3.22 -17.70 3.66
N ASP A 12 -3.82 -16.57 3.27
CA ASP A 12 -5.24 -16.47 2.94
C ASP A 12 -5.51 -16.05 1.49
N HIS A 13 -4.45 -15.68 0.74
CA HIS A 13 -4.55 -15.17 -0.63
C HIS A 13 -3.46 -15.75 -1.52
N GLU A 14 -3.78 -15.90 -2.81
CA GLU A 14 -2.75 -16.13 -3.84
C GLU A 14 -2.00 -14.82 -4.10
N VAL A 15 -0.72 -14.80 -3.73
CA VAL A 15 0.12 -13.60 -3.83
C VAL A 15 1.16 -13.77 -4.93
N ILE A 16 1.13 -12.89 -5.92
CA ILE A 16 2.15 -12.80 -6.98
C ILE A 16 3.00 -11.54 -6.74
N ILE A 17 4.32 -11.68 -6.81
CA ILE A 17 5.23 -10.56 -6.61
C ILE A 17 5.78 -10.09 -7.95
N GLY A 18 5.48 -8.86 -8.34
CA GLY A 18 6.14 -8.17 -9.44
C GLY A 18 7.57 -7.76 -9.06
N SER A 19 8.57 -8.27 -9.77
CA SER A 19 9.99 -7.96 -9.50
C SER A 19 10.77 -7.73 -10.78
N ARG A 20 11.72 -6.77 -10.73
CA ARG A 20 12.68 -6.53 -11.82
C ARG A 20 13.85 -7.53 -11.82
N ASP A 21 13.98 -8.34 -10.78
CA ASP A 21 15.04 -9.32 -10.57
C ASP A 21 14.41 -10.72 -10.38
N PRO A 22 14.17 -11.46 -11.47
CA PRO A 22 13.58 -12.79 -11.42
C PRO A 22 14.52 -13.84 -10.81
N ASP A 23 15.83 -13.62 -10.78
CA ASP A 23 16.80 -14.57 -10.25
C ASP A 23 16.63 -14.80 -8.75
N ARG A 24 15.97 -13.86 -8.07
CA ARG A 24 15.61 -13.97 -6.65
C ARG A 24 14.33 -14.77 -6.39
N ARG A 25 13.63 -15.24 -7.43
CA ARG A 25 12.32 -15.91 -7.35
C ARG A 25 12.25 -16.97 -6.26
N ARG A 26 13.09 -18.00 -6.30
CA ARG A 26 13.05 -19.11 -5.32
C ARG A 26 13.25 -18.65 -3.88
N LYS A 27 14.17 -17.70 -3.66
CA LYS A 27 14.47 -17.17 -2.32
C LYS A 27 13.29 -16.35 -1.78
N VAL A 28 12.64 -15.57 -2.64
CA VAL A 28 11.53 -14.72 -2.24
C VAL A 28 10.27 -15.55 -1.96
N VAL A 29 9.94 -16.49 -2.84
CA VAL A 29 8.80 -17.43 -2.63
C VAL A 29 8.97 -18.19 -1.32
N ARG A 30 10.13 -18.81 -1.07
CA ARG A 30 10.37 -19.53 0.19
C ARG A 30 10.28 -18.64 1.43
N ALA A 31 10.67 -17.38 1.33
CA ALA A 31 10.71 -16.46 2.45
C ALA A 31 9.36 -15.79 2.75
N THR A 32 8.41 -15.80 1.80
CA THR A 32 7.15 -15.06 1.91
C THR A 32 5.90 -15.92 1.80
N GLY A 33 6.02 -17.14 1.27
CA GLY A 33 4.85 -17.96 0.93
C GLY A 33 4.12 -17.51 -0.34
N ALA A 34 4.65 -16.52 -1.10
CA ALA A 34 4.06 -16.08 -2.35
C ALA A 34 3.99 -17.24 -3.36
N ALA A 35 2.95 -17.24 -4.19
CA ALA A 35 2.76 -18.24 -5.23
C ALA A 35 3.82 -18.13 -6.33
N ASP A 36 4.13 -16.89 -6.73
CA ASP A 36 5.14 -16.64 -7.76
C ASP A 36 5.83 -15.27 -7.65
N VAL A 37 6.90 -15.11 -8.43
CA VAL A 37 7.61 -13.85 -8.69
C VAL A 37 7.79 -13.71 -10.19
N VAL A 38 7.19 -12.71 -10.78
CA VAL A 38 7.15 -12.46 -12.24
C VAL A 38 7.58 -11.05 -12.57
N ALA A 39 7.65 -10.71 -13.86
CA ALA A 39 7.87 -9.32 -14.27
C ALA A 39 6.71 -8.41 -13.83
N PRO A 40 6.93 -7.10 -13.57
CA PRO A 40 5.87 -6.23 -13.08
C PRO A 40 4.63 -6.14 -13.99
N ALA A 41 4.79 -6.19 -15.31
CA ALA A 41 3.68 -6.16 -16.25
C ALA A 41 2.84 -7.45 -16.25
N GLU A 42 3.45 -8.59 -15.93
CA GLU A 42 2.75 -9.87 -15.80
C GLU A 42 2.00 -9.95 -14.46
N ALA A 43 2.55 -9.33 -13.42
CA ALA A 43 2.00 -9.38 -12.07
C ALA A 43 0.65 -8.64 -11.91
N VAL A 44 0.18 -7.94 -12.92
CA VAL A 44 -1.08 -7.16 -12.87
C VAL A 44 -2.18 -7.74 -13.77
N GLN A 45 -1.92 -8.87 -14.44
CA GLN A 45 -2.91 -9.54 -15.29
C GLN A 45 -3.84 -10.38 -14.45
N ASP A 46 -5.14 -10.22 -14.64
CA ASP A 46 -6.20 -10.98 -13.95
C ASP A 46 -6.13 -10.89 -12.41
N ILE A 47 -5.66 -9.74 -11.90
CA ILE A 47 -5.46 -9.48 -10.47
C ILE A 47 -6.53 -8.50 -9.94
N GLU A 48 -7.16 -8.88 -8.83
CA GLU A 48 -8.15 -8.03 -8.18
C GLU A 48 -7.51 -6.83 -7.46
N VAL A 49 -6.36 -7.04 -6.80
CA VAL A 49 -5.67 -6.02 -6.00
C VAL A 49 -4.18 -5.97 -6.30
N VAL A 50 -3.69 -4.80 -6.65
CA VAL A 50 -2.25 -4.50 -6.81
C VAL A 50 -1.78 -3.62 -5.67
N ILE A 51 -0.71 -4.02 -4.97
CA ILE A 51 -0.08 -3.22 -3.90
C ILE A 51 1.23 -2.61 -4.42
N LEU A 52 1.28 -1.29 -4.54
CA LEU A 52 2.46 -0.54 -4.99
C LEU A 52 3.46 -0.36 -3.84
N ALA A 53 4.19 -1.42 -3.52
CA ALA A 53 5.17 -1.46 -2.43
C ALA A 53 6.59 -1.08 -2.88
N VAL A 54 6.73 -0.05 -3.68
CA VAL A 54 8.00 0.46 -4.22
C VAL A 54 8.40 1.79 -3.55
N PRO A 55 9.69 2.12 -3.50
CA PRO A 55 10.12 3.46 -3.08
C PRO A 55 9.55 4.54 -4.01
N TRP A 56 9.22 5.72 -3.44
CA TRP A 56 8.61 6.81 -4.22
C TRP A 56 9.41 7.18 -5.48
N ARG A 57 10.74 7.24 -5.38
CA ARG A 57 11.63 7.52 -6.52
C ARG A 57 11.52 6.54 -7.70
N ALA A 58 10.97 5.34 -7.46
CA ALA A 58 10.74 4.33 -8.50
C ALA A 58 9.27 4.31 -8.99
N MET A 59 8.40 5.15 -8.42
CA MET A 59 6.96 5.10 -8.68
C MET A 59 6.63 5.38 -10.15
N GLU A 60 7.17 6.47 -10.73
CA GLU A 60 6.92 6.85 -12.12
C GLU A 60 7.28 5.71 -13.10
N GLU A 61 8.49 5.16 -12.95
CA GLU A 61 8.96 4.02 -13.77
C GLU A 61 8.08 2.78 -13.57
N THR A 62 7.68 2.52 -12.32
CA THR A 62 6.81 1.37 -12.02
C THR A 62 5.46 1.51 -12.69
N LEU A 63 4.81 2.66 -12.56
CA LEU A 63 3.50 2.92 -13.17
C LEU A 63 3.55 2.83 -14.70
N ALA A 64 4.60 3.34 -15.32
CA ALA A 64 4.78 3.24 -16.77
C ALA A 64 4.90 1.78 -17.26
N ARG A 65 5.43 0.88 -16.41
CA ARG A 65 5.57 -0.55 -16.74
C ARG A 65 4.32 -1.38 -16.44
N LEU A 66 3.48 -0.94 -15.52
CA LEU A 66 2.23 -1.64 -15.19
C LEU A 66 1.16 -1.50 -16.26
N GLY A 67 1.24 -0.46 -17.10
CA GLY A 67 0.11 -0.06 -17.95
C GLY A 67 -1.00 0.56 -17.11
N ASP A 68 -2.25 0.46 -17.58
CA ASP A 68 -3.42 0.99 -16.87
C ASP A 68 -4.41 -0.14 -16.59
N PRO A 69 -4.31 -0.82 -15.45
CA PRO A 69 -5.13 -1.98 -15.10
C PRO A 69 -6.57 -1.55 -14.83
N GLU A 70 -7.45 -1.71 -15.81
CA GLU A 70 -8.84 -1.29 -15.74
C GLU A 70 -9.63 -2.04 -14.67
N GLY A 71 -10.32 -1.29 -13.81
CA GLY A 71 -11.16 -1.83 -12.75
C GLY A 71 -10.41 -2.47 -11.58
N THR A 72 -9.10 -2.65 -11.69
CA THR A 72 -8.28 -3.22 -10.62
C THR A 72 -8.17 -2.24 -9.43
N VAL A 73 -8.20 -2.77 -8.22
CA VAL A 73 -7.92 -1.99 -7.01
C VAL A 73 -6.41 -1.81 -6.87
N VAL A 74 -5.95 -0.56 -6.88
CA VAL A 74 -4.52 -0.25 -6.71
C VAL A 74 -4.29 0.42 -5.37
N VAL A 75 -3.54 -0.26 -4.49
CA VAL A 75 -3.19 0.27 -3.16
C VAL A 75 -1.85 0.97 -3.21
N ASP A 76 -1.86 2.30 -3.03
CA ASP A 76 -0.64 3.09 -2.89
C ASP A 76 -0.19 3.10 -1.43
N VAL A 77 0.90 2.40 -1.13
CA VAL A 77 1.52 2.36 0.21
C VAL A 77 2.79 3.21 0.28
N SER A 78 3.07 4.00 -0.74
CA SER A 78 4.26 4.84 -0.80
C SER A 78 4.21 5.96 0.27
N ALA A 79 5.38 6.43 0.64
CA ALA A 79 5.55 7.48 1.63
C ALA A 79 6.59 8.50 1.11
N PRO A 80 6.20 9.41 0.21
CA PRO A 80 7.08 10.49 -0.18
C PRO A 80 7.37 11.40 1.03
N TYR A 81 8.64 11.75 1.24
CA TYR A 81 9.05 12.64 2.34
C TYR A 81 10.16 13.61 1.88
N GLY A 82 10.38 14.68 2.65
CA GLY A 82 11.36 15.71 2.33
C GLY A 82 11.12 16.28 0.91
N LYS A 83 12.17 16.36 0.11
CA LYS A 83 12.13 16.92 -1.25
C LYS A 83 11.15 16.19 -2.18
N GLU A 84 10.97 14.88 -2.01
CA GLU A 84 9.98 14.11 -2.78
C GLU A 84 8.54 14.59 -2.50
N ARG A 85 8.23 14.86 -1.24
CA ARG A 85 6.93 15.40 -0.83
C ARG A 85 6.75 16.85 -1.28
N GLU A 86 7.79 17.66 -1.18
CA GLU A 86 7.79 19.06 -1.64
C GLU A 86 7.51 19.16 -3.14
N ALA A 87 8.12 18.27 -3.94
CA ALA A 87 7.91 18.21 -5.40
C ALA A 87 6.45 17.91 -5.81
N LEU A 88 5.66 17.26 -4.95
CA LEU A 88 4.23 17.05 -5.19
C LEU A 88 3.39 18.32 -5.01
N GLY A 89 3.91 19.33 -4.30
CA GLY A 89 3.20 20.59 -4.02
C GLY A 89 1.92 20.36 -3.23
N ARG A 90 0.78 20.73 -3.82
CA ARG A 90 -0.56 20.55 -3.22
C ARG A 90 -1.21 19.20 -3.54
N ARG A 91 -0.60 18.37 -4.39
CA ARG A 91 -1.09 17.04 -4.73
C ARG A 91 -0.61 16.02 -3.69
N SER A 92 -1.36 14.94 -3.57
CA SER A 92 -0.95 13.76 -2.80
C SER A 92 -0.31 12.70 -3.70
N SER A 93 0.37 11.74 -3.07
CA SER A 93 0.89 10.57 -3.79
C SER A 93 -0.25 9.74 -4.40
N GLY A 94 -1.37 9.57 -3.69
CA GLY A 94 -2.54 8.86 -4.20
C GLY A 94 -3.14 9.51 -5.45
N GLU A 95 -3.32 10.83 -5.45
CA GLU A 95 -3.79 11.57 -6.64
C GLU A 95 -2.79 11.49 -7.81
N PHE A 96 -1.48 11.47 -7.50
CA PHE A 96 -0.46 11.27 -8.50
C PHE A 96 -0.61 9.88 -9.17
N VAL A 97 -0.78 8.81 -8.38
CA VAL A 97 -1.00 7.45 -8.89
C VAL A 97 -2.28 7.38 -9.71
N GLN A 98 -3.41 7.90 -9.19
CA GLN A 98 -4.70 7.90 -9.90
C GLN A 98 -4.61 8.60 -11.27
N LYS A 99 -3.87 9.71 -11.36
CA LYS A 99 -3.66 10.40 -12.63
C LYS A 99 -2.90 9.56 -13.66
N ARG A 100 -2.01 8.66 -13.23
CA ARG A 100 -1.25 7.75 -14.11
C ARG A 100 -2.01 6.49 -14.46
N LEU A 101 -2.95 6.07 -13.61
CA LEU A 101 -3.79 4.90 -13.78
C LEU A 101 -5.28 5.32 -13.74
N PRO A 102 -5.78 6.04 -14.76
CA PRO A 102 -7.12 6.66 -14.71
C PRO A 102 -8.26 5.65 -14.66
N ARG A 103 -8.06 4.42 -15.12
CA ARG A 103 -9.06 3.35 -15.10
C ARG A 103 -8.97 2.43 -13.88
N ALA A 104 -7.93 2.54 -13.08
CA ALA A 104 -7.79 1.83 -11.82
C ALA A 104 -8.59 2.52 -10.69
N ARG A 105 -8.89 1.76 -9.64
CA ARG A 105 -9.55 2.25 -8.41
C ARG A 105 -8.50 2.41 -7.32
N VAL A 106 -7.94 3.60 -7.18
CA VAL A 106 -6.83 3.85 -6.26
C VAL A 106 -7.30 4.04 -4.83
N VAL A 107 -6.64 3.33 -3.90
CA VAL A 107 -6.78 3.51 -2.45
C VAL A 107 -5.40 3.77 -1.84
N LYS A 108 -5.27 4.85 -1.11
CA LYS A 108 -4.10 5.14 -0.27
C LYS A 108 -4.23 4.41 1.06
N GLY A 109 -3.15 3.69 1.48
CA GLY A 109 -3.13 3.01 2.77
C GLY A 109 -1.73 2.60 3.21
N TRP A 110 -1.55 2.21 4.47
CA TRP A 110 -0.29 1.73 5.07
C TRP A 110 0.95 2.62 4.92
N ASN A 111 0.87 3.79 4.33
CA ASN A 111 2.03 4.66 4.14
C ASN A 111 2.69 5.06 5.48
N HIS A 112 1.92 5.08 6.57
CA HIS A 112 2.34 5.38 7.94
C HIS A 112 2.71 4.12 8.76
N VAL A 113 2.59 2.92 8.18
CA VAL A 113 2.93 1.65 8.83
C VAL A 113 4.34 1.22 8.44
N PHE A 114 5.22 1.05 9.42
CA PHE A 114 6.57 0.53 9.15
C PHE A 114 6.52 -0.95 8.79
N ALA A 115 7.38 -1.37 7.86
CA ALA A 115 7.40 -2.74 7.32
C ALA A 115 7.43 -3.86 8.38
N ARG A 116 8.06 -3.62 9.53
CA ARG A 116 8.14 -4.59 10.63
C ARG A 116 6.79 -4.90 11.29
N TYR A 117 5.82 -3.99 11.16
CA TYR A 117 4.48 -4.18 11.75
C TYR A 117 3.48 -4.84 10.80
N LEU A 118 3.86 -5.12 9.54
CA LEU A 118 2.95 -5.78 8.60
C LEU A 118 2.63 -7.24 9.01
N THR A 119 3.55 -7.90 9.71
CA THR A 119 3.39 -9.26 10.22
C THR A 119 3.18 -9.32 11.74
N ALA A 120 3.18 -8.17 12.41
CA ALA A 120 2.91 -8.02 13.84
C ALA A 120 2.16 -6.71 14.06
N PRO A 121 0.88 -6.63 13.66
CA PRO A 121 0.12 -5.37 13.62
C PRO A 121 -0.31 -4.85 14.98
N GLU A 122 -0.16 -5.65 16.03
CA GLU A 122 -0.54 -5.29 17.39
C GLU A 122 0.62 -4.67 18.17
N VAL A 123 0.27 -3.72 19.01
CA VAL A 123 1.17 -3.14 20.02
C VAL A 123 0.43 -3.18 21.34
N ASP A 124 1.02 -3.83 22.34
CA ASP A 124 0.42 -4.05 23.68
C ASP A 124 -0.97 -4.69 23.64
N GLY A 125 -1.16 -5.67 22.71
CA GLY A 125 -2.43 -6.37 22.51
C GLY A 125 -3.51 -5.55 21.79
N ILE A 126 -3.15 -4.38 21.26
CA ILE A 126 -4.07 -3.50 20.53
C ILE A 126 -3.70 -3.46 19.05
N ALA A 127 -4.65 -3.82 18.20
CA ALA A 127 -4.48 -3.75 16.74
C ALA A 127 -4.22 -2.30 16.29
N SER A 128 -3.14 -2.07 15.56
CA SER A 128 -2.80 -0.76 15.00
C SER A 128 -3.78 -0.34 13.92
N SER A 129 -4.03 0.96 13.78
CA SER A 129 -4.91 1.48 12.74
C SER A 129 -4.19 1.64 11.40
N VAL A 130 -4.92 1.36 10.32
CA VAL A 130 -4.54 1.71 8.95
C VAL A 130 -5.54 2.72 8.42
N LEU A 131 -5.05 3.91 8.09
CA LEU A 131 -5.85 4.99 7.51
C LEU A 131 -5.96 4.78 6.00
N LEU A 132 -7.20 4.79 5.48
CA LEU A 132 -7.52 4.54 4.08
C LEU A 132 -8.21 5.75 3.46
N ALA A 133 -7.70 6.23 2.32
CA ALA A 133 -8.33 7.26 1.51
C ALA A 133 -8.55 6.75 0.09
N GLY A 134 -9.72 7.00 -0.50
CA GLY A 134 -10.05 6.55 -1.85
C GLY A 134 -11.42 7.03 -2.29
N ASP A 135 -11.62 7.20 -3.59
CA ASP A 135 -12.87 7.72 -4.14
C ASP A 135 -13.91 6.61 -4.38
N ASP A 136 -13.48 5.37 -4.64
CA ASP A 136 -14.36 4.23 -4.85
C ASP A 136 -14.67 3.51 -3.53
N PRO A 137 -15.95 3.48 -3.07
CA PRO A 137 -16.34 2.81 -1.83
C PRO A 137 -16.15 1.28 -1.89
N GLY A 138 -16.27 0.67 -3.08
CA GLY A 138 -16.05 -0.76 -3.29
C GLY A 138 -14.58 -1.12 -3.08
N ALA A 139 -13.67 -0.36 -3.69
CA ALA A 139 -12.24 -0.53 -3.50
C ALA A 139 -11.83 -0.37 -2.03
N LYS A 140 -12.36 0.67 -1.33
CA LYS A 140 -12.10 0.85 0.10
C LYS A 140 -12.61 -0.33 0.95
N ARG A 141 -13.75 -0.94 0.62
CA ARG A 141 -14.24 -2.15 1.31
C ARG A 141 -13.30 -3.34 1.13
N ILE A 142 -12.82 -3.58 -0.10
CA ILE A 142 -11.85 -4.64 -0.40
C ILE A 142 -10.57 -4.43 0.42
N VAL A 143 -9.99 -3.24 0.36
CA VAL A 143 -8.75 -2.90 1.08
C VAL A 143 -8.94 -2.97 2.60
N SER A 144 -10.12 -2.58 3.11
CA SER A 144 -10.47 -2.74 4.53
C SER A 144 -10.56 -4.21 4.94
N GLY A 145 -11.07 -5.09 4.05
CA GLY A 145 -11.06 -6.53 4.25
C GLY A 145 -9.65 -7.09 4.39
N LEU A 146 -8.75 -6.73 3.47
CA LEU A 146 -7.34 -7.11 3.53
C LEU A 146 -6.68 -6.62 4.84
N ALA A 147 -6.95 -5.36 5.24
CA ALA A 147 -6.40 -4.82 6.47
C ALA A 147 -6.84 -5.62 7.71
N ARG A 148 -8.12 -6.00 7.79
CA ARG A 148 -8.64 -6.83 8.89
C ARG A 148 -8.03 -8.23 8.87
N GLY A 149 -7.92 -8.87 7.68
CA GLY A 149 -7.27 -10.18 7.53
C GLY A 149 -5.82 -10.15 8.01
N MET A 150 -5.11 -9.04 7.81
CA MET A 150 -3.77 -8.82 8.33
C MET A 150 -3.73 -8.43 9.83
N GLY A 151 -4.87 -8.34 10.54
CA GLY A 151 -4.95 -7.98 11.96
C GLY A 151 -4.93 -6.47 12.25
N PHE A 152 -5.05 -5.62 11.23
CA PHE A 152 -5.15 -4.16 11.42
C PHE A 152 -6.58 -3.69 11.66
N HIS A 153 -6.70 -2.50 12.22
CA HIS A 153 -7.95 -1.76 12.30
C HIS A 153 -8.04 -0.72 11.18
N PRO A 154 -8.80 -0.97 10.10
CA PRO A 154 -8.95 0.00 9.01
C PRO A 154 -9.86 1.16 9.41
N VAL A 155 -9.44 2.37 9.07
CA VAL A 155 -10.18 3.62 9.28
C VAL A 155 -10.31 4.34 7.93
N ASP A 156 -11.54 4.51 7.45
CA ASP A 156 -11.82 5.32 6.26
C ASP A 156 -11.71 6.82 6.63
N VAL A 157 -10.77 7.52 6.00
CA VAL A 157 -10.55 8.95 6.21
C VAL A 157 -11.15 9.81 5.09
N GLY A 158 -11.88 9.20 4.16
CA GLY A 158 -12.60 9.92 3.12
C GLY A 158 -12.06 9.72 1.70
N PRO A 159 -12.28 10.72 0.83
CA PRO A 159 -11.88 10.64 -0.58
C PRO A 159 -10.36 10.64 -0.77
N LEU A 160 -9.91 10.25 -1.99
CA LEU A 160 -8.48 10.08 -2.29
C LEU A 160 -7.64 11.35 -2.06
N ARG A 161 -8.23 12.55 -2.21
CA ARG A 161 -7.55 13.81 -1.90
C ARG A 161 -7.06 13.91 -0.44
N GLU A 162 -7.70 13.20 0.50
CA GLU A 162 -7.28 13.17 1.92
C GLU A 162 -5.92 12.46 2.10
N SER A 163 -5.45 11.71 1.10
CA SER A 163 -4.10 11.15 1.08
C SER A 163 -2.99 12.23 1.17
N TYR A 164 -3.32 13.49 0.87
CA TYR A 164 -2.46 14.64 1.14
C TYR A 164 -2.08 14.75 2.63
N HIS A 165 -3.04 14.54 3.52
CA HIS A 165 -2.82 14.57 4.96
C HIS A 165 -2.07 13.33 5.44
N LEU A 166 -2.33 12.16 4.83
CA LEU A 166 -1.62 10.93 5.12
C LEU A 166 -0.13 11.01 4.76
N ASP A 167 0.23 11.65 3.64
CA ASP A 167 1.62 11.88 3.25
C ASP A 167 2.35 12.83 4.24
N ARG A 168 1.63 13.81 4.81
CA ARG A 168 2.18 14.73 5.82
C ARG A 168 2.30 14.07 7.19
N LEU A 169 1.35 13.21 7.56
CA LEU A 169 1.42 12.42 8.79
C LEU A 169 2.72 11.62 8.86
N VAL A 170 3.12 10.97 7.76
CA VAL A 170 4.39 10.22 7.70
C VAL A 170 5.59 11.12 8.00
N SER A 171 5.64 12.31 7.41
CA SER A 171 6.74 13.25 7.68
C SER A 171 6.81 13.62 9.16
N MET A 172 5.67 13.86 9.80
CA MET A 172 5.59 14.13 11.23
C MET A 172 6.02 12.92 12.05
N MET A 173 5.53 11.72 11.73
CA MET A 173 5.88 10.48 12.44
C MET A 173 7.38 10.20 12.40
N LEU A 174 8.03 10.43 11.26
CA LEU A 174 9.48 10.28 11.12
C LEU A 174 10.23 11.30 11.96
N PHE A 175 9.75 12.55 12.01
CA PHE A 175 10.36 13.62 12.79
C PHE A 175 10.30 13.35 14.30
N VAL A 176 9.13 12.95 14.82
CA VAL A 176 8.93 12.69 16.26
C VAL A 176 9.18 11.23 16.66
N LYS A 177 9.63 10.38 15.72
CA LYS A 177 9.86 8.94 15.94
C LYS A 177 8.61 8.23 16.49
N LEU A 178 7.42 8.62 16.04
CA LEU A 178 6.17 8.01 16.46
C LEU A 178 6.07 6.58 15.90
N GLY A 179 5.68 5.65 16.74
CA GLY A 179 5.37 4.26 16.36
C GLY A 179 3.96 4.09 15.80
N PRO A 180 3.49 2.85 15.67
CA PRO A 180 2.11 2.56 15.30
C PRO A 180 1.12 3.11 16.33
N PHE A 181 -0.09 3.39 15.90
CA PHE A 181 -1.13 3.99 16.75
C PHE A 181 -2.50 3.35 16.49
N ARG A 182 -3.43 3.56 17.39
CA ARG A 182 -4.84 3.18 17.27
C ARG A 182 -5.71 4.41 17.20
N VAL A 183 -6.54 4.50 16.18
CA VAL A 183 -7.64 5.46 16.15
C VAL A 183 -8.80 4.86 16.94
N LEU A 184 -9.16 5.50 18.03
CA LEU A 184 -10.36 5.14 18.79
C LEU A 184 -11.57 5.71 18.04
N GLY A 185 -12.62 4.89 17.89
CA GLY A 185 -13.90 5.35 17.35
C GLY A 185 -14.47 6.51 18.15
N LYS A 186 -15.45 7.24 17.58
CA LYS A 186 -16.23 8.19 18.37
C LYS A 186 -16.85 7.43 19.54
N PRO A 187 -16.82 8.03 20.74
CA PRO A 187 -17.53 7.49 21.87
C PRO A 187 -19.03 7.38 21.60
#